data_55caf7ba2cf40ad03e8cb33ae1723475
#
_entry.id   55caf7ba2cf40ad03e8cb33ae1723475
#
_cell.length_a   1.000
_cell.length_b   1.000
_cell.length_c   1.000
_cell.angle_alpha   90.00
_cell.angle_beta   90.00
_cell.angle_gamma   90.00
#
_symmetry.space_group_name_H-M   'P 1'
#
loop_
_entity.id
_entity.type
_entity.pdbx_description
1 polymer ?
#
loop_
_entity_poly.entity_id
_entity_poly.type
_entity_poly.pdbx_seq_one_letter_code
_entity_poly.pdbx_strand_id
1 'polypeptide(L)'
;PIALSASWDAEQEIPKGFALGRDPSVGHSAWFPFSYLEDEGISDGFKQFLRRDAGIIGHGLKKLIRSLLALDFPTPKIIMDTEIAAYLLNPSRNSYLLNDLLQEYANLSVQAGLGIPEGQLDLDSQSDSNMQQIAIEAASIALLHKPLGDLIKKEGLEQLNNEIELPLINVLAEMEFSGIQVDLEGLECLKARLESEVSKARKKVHQLAGQEFNVNSTKQLQQVLFTDLSLEPRKK
;
A
#
# COMPACT_ATOMS: atom_id res chain seq x y z
N PRO A 1 -13.15 -2.98 19.91
CA PRO A 1 -12.98 -2.29 18.62
C PRO A 1 -13.37 -3.18 17.44
N ILE A 2 -13.64 -2.59 16.27
CA ILE A 2 -13.96 -3.28 15.04
C ILE A 2 -12.82 -3.02 14.05
N ALA A 3 -12.32 -4.08 13.41
CA ALA A 3 -11.39 -3.96 12.31
C ALA A 3 -12.14 -3.55 11.04
N LEU A 4 -11.57 -2.61 10.31
CA LEU A 4 -12.04 -2.19 8.99
C LEU A 4 -10.91 -2.44 7.99
N SER A 5 -11.19 -3.25 6.98
CA SER A 5 -10.35 -3.49 5.83
C SER A 5 -11.11 -3.14 4.55
N ALA A 6 -10.40 -2.90 3.47
CA ALA A 6 -10.98 -2.63 2.17
C ALA A 6 -10.13 -3.30 1.09
N SER A 7 -10.74 -3.55 -0.06
CA SER A 7 -10.04 -4.07 -1.24
C SER A 7 -10.07 -3.09 -2.37
N TRP A 8 -9.01 -3.09 -3.18
CA TRP A 8 -8.89 -2.25 -4.37
C TRP A 8 -8.45 -3.08 -5.57
N ASP A 9 -8.81 -2.64 -6.76
CA ASP A 9 -8.08 -3.03 -7.95
C ASP A 9 -6.71 -2.34 -8.00
N ALA A 10 -5.75 -2.92 -8.70
CA ALA A 10 -4.35 -2.51 -8.66
C ALA A 10 -4.11 -1.02 -9.00
N GLU A 11 -5.01 -0.39 -9.78
CA GLU A 11 -4.87 0.99 -10.24
C GLU A 11 -6.01 1.92 -9.75
N GLN A 12 -6.96 1.43 -8.93
CA GLN A 12 -8.12 2.21 -8.52
C GLN A 12 -7.96 2.81 -7.13
N GLU A 13 -8.43 4.05 -6.97
CA GLU A 13 -8.51 4.74 -5.67
C GLU A 13 -9.80 4.38 -4.92
N ILE A 14 -10.85 3.98 -5.64
CA ILE A 14 -12.14 3.59 -5.08
C ILE A 14 -12.08 2.11 -4.67
N PRO A 15 -12.42 1.76 -3.44
CA PRO A 15 -12.43 0.38 -3.01
C PRO A 15 -13.56 -0.42 -3.68
N LYS A 16 -13.31 -1.69 -3.97
CA LYS A 16 -14.35 -2.63 -4.45
C LYS A 16 -15.38 -2.96 -3.37
N GLY A 17 -14.93 -2.95 -2.13
CA GLY A 17 -15.75 -3.27 -0.99
C GLY A 17 -14.98 -3.15 0.32
N PHE A 18 -15.71 -3.34 1.39
CA PHE A 18 -15.23 -3.22 2.76
C PHE A 18 -15.48 -4.50 3.52
N ALA A 19 -14.61 -4.80 4.48
CA ALA A 19 -14.82 -5.87 5.43
C ALA A 19 -14.74 -5.33 6.85
N LEU A 20 -15.64 -5.81 7.69
CA LEU A 20 -15.69 -5.56 9.12
C LEU A 20 -15.32 -6.84 9.84
N GLY A 21 -14.35 -6.78 10.74
CA GLY A 21 -13.90 -7.90 11.53
C GLY A 21 -13.98 -7.63 13.01
N ARG A 22 -14.29 -8.68 13.79
CA ARG A 22 -14.15 -8.70 15.24
C ARG A 22 -13.22 -9.84 15.61
N ASP A 23 -12.75 -9.83 16.86
CA ASP A 23 -12.08 -11.00 17.42
C ASP A 23 -12.94 -12.23 17.18
N PRO A 24 -12.42 -13.28 16.52
CA PRO A 24 -13.19 -14.49 16.17
C PRO A 24 -13.80 -15.22 17.37
N SER A 25 -13.28 -15.01 18.59
CA SER A 25 -13.87 -15.52 19.83
C SER A 25 -15.17 -14.81 20.21
N VAL A 26 -15.43 -13.62 19.63
CA VAL A 26 -16.55 -12.74 20.02
C VAL A 26 -17.53 -12.48 18.87
N GLY A 27 -17.13 -12.71 17.61
CA GLY A 27 -17.97 -12.39 16.47
C GLY A 27 -17.45 -12.86 15.12
N HIS A 28 -18.23 -12.56 14.11
CA HIS A 28 -17.94 -12.92 12.73
C HIS A 28 -17.41 -11.72 11.96
N SER A 29 -16.65 -11.99 10.89
CA SER A 29 -16.31 -10.98 9.88
C SER A 29 -17.43 -10.94 8.82
N ALA A 30 -17.68 -9.74 8.33
CA ALA A 30 -18.62 -9.50 7.26
C ALA A 30 -17.95 -8.66 6.19
N TRP A 31 -18.21 -8.99 4.93
CA TRP A 31 -17.79 -8.22 3.78
C TRP A 31 -19.02 -7.71 3.02
N PHE A 32 -18.91 -6.51 2.43
CA PHE A 32 -19.94 -5.97 1.55
C PHE A 32 -19.29 -5.19 0.39
N PRO A 33 -19.86 -5.29 -0.83
CA PRO A 33 -19.35 -4.58 -1.99
C PRO A 33 -19.61 -3.08 -1.86
N PHE A 34 -18.77 -2.28 -2.52
CA PHE A 34 -18.94 -0.83 -2.55
C PHE A 34 -20.30 -0.41 -3.11
N SER A 35 -20.86 -1.14 -4.08
CA SER A 35 -22.18 -0.87 -4.67
C SER A 35 -23.33 -0.84 -3.66
N TYR A 36 -23.19 -1.47 -2.48
CA TYR A 36 -24.19 -1.37 -1.42
C TYR A 36 -24.30 0.05 -0.84
N LEU A 37 -23.23 0.84 -0.94
CA LEU A 37 -23.23 2.23 -0.47
C LEU A 37 -23.96 3.20 -1.43
N GLU A 38 -24.42 2.72 -2.58
CA GLU A 38 -25.33 3.46 -3.46
C GLU A 38 -26.74 3.56 -2.87
N ASP A 39 -27.12 2.65 -1.97
CA ASP A 39 -28.33 2.77 -1.15
C ASP A 39 -28.10 3.80 -0.04
N GLU A 40 -28.97 4.82 0.01
CA GLU A 40 -28.85 5.92 0.98
C GLU A 40 -28.90 5.44 2.43
N GLY A 41 -29.74 4.44 2.75
CA GLY A 41 -29.88 3.92 4.10
C GLY A 41 -28.61 3.18 4.55
N ILE A 42 -28.00 2.40 3.65
CA ILE A 42 -26.75 1.69 3.92
C ILE A 42 -25.60 2.69 4.01
N SER A 43 -25.53 3.65 3.12
CA SER A 43 -24.54 4.73 3.12
C SER A 43 -24.57 5.53 4.43
N ASP A 44 -25.76 5.93 4.87
CA ASP A 44 -25.92 6.66 6.14
C ASP A 44 -25.55 5.80 7.35
N GLY A 45 -25.93 4.53 7.34
CA GLY A 45 -25.49 3.57 8.35
C GLY A 45 -23.96 3.44 8.42
N PHE A 46 -23.29 3.40 7.26
CA PHE A 46 -21.84 3.35 7.19
C PHE A 46 -21.19 4.66 7.66
N LYS A 47 -21.76 5.82 7.30
CA LYS A 47 -21.31 7.12 7.84
C LYS A 47 -21.43 7.20 9.35
N GLN A 48 -22.54 6.71 9.91
CA GLN A 48 -22.71 6.63 11.37
C GLN A 48 -21.72 5.67 12.02
N PHE A 49 -21.44 4.54 11.36
CA PHE A 49 -20.41 3.60 11.80
C PHE A 49 -19.04 4.27 11.87
N LEU A 50 -18.64 5.05 10.85
CA LEU A 50 -17.34 5.73 10.82
C LEU A 50 -17.23 6.84 11.88
N ARG A 51 -18.33 7.52 12.22
CA ARG A 51 -18.37 8.60 13.24
C ARG A 51 -18.36 8.11 14.69
N ARG A 52 -18.33 6.79 14.94
CA ARG A 52 -18.39 6.27 16.30
C ARG A 52 -17.15 6.62 17.11
N ASP A 53 -17.33 7.00 18.37
CA ASP A 53 -16.23 7.23 19.32
C ASP A 53 -15.37 5.97 19.60
N ALA A 54 -15.98 4.80 19.43
CA ALA A 54 -15.30 3.52 19.57
C ALA A 54 -14.16 3.33 18.56
N GLY A 55 -14.17 4.09 17.46
CA GLY A 55 -13.14 4.06 16.42
C GLY A 55 -13.00 2.72 15.71
N ILE A 56 -11.96 2.65 14.91
CA ILE A 56 -11.60 1.47 14.11
C ILE A 56 -10.15 1.05 14.37
N ILE A 57 -9.87 -0.20 14.06
CA ILE A 57 -8.52 -0.72 13.88
C ILE A 57 -8.34 -1.14 12.43
N GLY A 58 -7.12 -1.07 11.90
CA GLY A 58 -6.84 -1.44 10.52
C GLY A 58 -5.38 -1.81 10.29
N HIS A 59 -5.03 -1.99 9.03
CA HIS A 59 -3.68 -2.26 8.57
C HIS A 59 -3.39 -1.40 7.35
N GLY A 60 -2.40 -0.50 7.44
CA GLY A 60 -2.09 0.46 6.38
C GLY A 60 -3.25 1.42 6.08
N LEU A 61 -3.86 1.99 7.12
CA LEU A 61 -5.09 2.77 7.04
C LEU A 61 -5.02 4.03 6.18
N LYS A 62 -3.83 4.56 5.89
CA LYS A 62 -3.69 5.79 5.10
C LYS A 62 -4.42 5.72 3.74
N LYS A 63 -4.28 4.60 3.01
CA LYS A 63 -4.97 4.41 1.73
C LYS A 63 -6.49 4.40 1.90
N LEU A 64 -6.98 3.72 2.94
CA LEU A 64 -8.40 3.69 3.27
C LEU A 64 -8.95 5.10 3.57
N ILE A 65 -8.26 5.86 4.44
CA ILE A 65 -8.66 7.23 4.77
C ILE A 65 -8.71 8.11 3.52
N ARG A 66 -7.70 8.03 2.64
CA ARG A 66 -7.69 8.77 1.37
C ARG A 66 -8.88 8.39 0.48
N SER A 67 -9.23 7.10 0.39
CA SER A 67 -10.41 6.66 -0.36
C SER A 67 -11.71 7.18 0.25
N LEU A 68 -11.83 7.23 1.59
CA LEU A 68 -13.00 7.78 2.26
C LEU A 68 -13.14 9.29 1.98
N LEU A 69 -12.04 10.04 2.00
CA LEU A 69 -12.03 11.47 1.64
C LEU A 69 -12.48 11.69 0.18
N ALA A 70 -11.99 10.88 -0.75
CA ALA A 70 -12.38 10.98 -2.17
C ALA A 70 -13.85 10.66 -2.41
N LEU A 71 -14.48 9.88 -1.53
CA LEU A 71 -15.88 9.48 -1.59
C LEU A 71 -16.81 10.34 -0.72
N ASP A 72 -16.30 11.41 -0.12
CA ASP A 72 -17.04 12.28 0.82
C ASP A 72 -17.63 11.52 2.03
N PHE A 73 -16.90 10.51 2.50
CA PHE A 73 -17.20 9.82 3.75
C PHE A 73 -16.40 10.42 4.91
N PRO A 74 -16.97 10.42 6.13
CA PRO A 74 -16.25 10.90 7.30
C PRO A 74 -15.02 10.00 7.62
N THR A 75 -13.94 10.62 8.04
CA THR A 75 -12.77 9.90 8.53
C THR A 75 -13.05 9.34 9.93
N PRO A 76 -12.84 8.03 10.17
CA PRO A 76 -13.06 7.45 11.47
C PRO A 76 -11.94 7.78 12.47
N LYS A 77 -12.24 7.70 13.75
CA LYS A 77 -11.23 7.68 14.79
C LYS A 77 -10.39 6.40 14.65
N ILE A 78 -9.09 6.53 14.55
CA ILE A 78 -8.17 5.39 14.47
C ILE A 78 -7.74 5.03 15.89
N ILE A 79 -7.96 3.76 16.26
CA ILE A 79 -7.53 3.20 17.56
C ILE A 79 -6.18 2.51 17.43
N MET A 80 -5.96 1.83 16.30
CA MET A 80 -4.69 1.18 15.98
C MET A 80 -4.57 0.99 14.48
N ASP A 81 -3.38 1.18 13.98
CA ASP A 81 -2.91 0.66 12.69
C ASP A 81 -1.86 -0.42 12.98
N THR A 82 -2.14 -1.67 12.57
CA THR A 82 -1.26 -2.80 12.88
C THR A 82 0.08 -2.74 12.14
N GLU A 83 0.13 -2.09 10.97
CA GLU A 83 1.37 -1.82 10.24
C GLU A 83 2.26 -0.84 11.02
N ILE A 84 1.69 0.29 11.45
CA ILE A 84 2.39 1.31 12.25
C ILE A 84 2.83 0.74 13.59
N ALA A 85 1.95 0.00 14.29
CA ALA A 85 2.31 -0.63 15.56
C ALA A 85 3.51 -1.59 15.41
N ALA A 86 3.51 -2.40 14.36
CA ALA A 86 4.62 -3.31 14.06
C ALA A 86 5.91 -2.56 13.67
N TYR A 87 5.78 -1.46 12.92
CA TYR A 87 6.90 -0.56 12.61
C TYR A 87 7.53 0.03 13.88
N LEU A 88 6.73 0.52 14.81
CA LEU A 88 7.24 1.07 16.07
C LEU A 88 7.97 0.03 16.91
N LEU A 89 7.49 -1.23 16.90
CA LEU A 89 8.12 -2.33 17.64
C LEU A 89 9.43 -2.82 17.00
N ASN A 90 9.52 -2.77 15.66
CA ASN A 90 10.72 -3.21 14.94
C ASN A 90 10.93 -2.39 13.65
N PRO A 91 11.50 -1.17 13.73
CA PRO A 91 11.65 -0.28 12.58
C PRO A 91 12.71 -0.73 11.56
N SER A 92 13.47 -1.77 11.85
CA SER A 92 14.51 -2.28 10.95
C SER A 92 14.02 -3.30 9.91
N ARG A 93 12.74 -3.65 9.92
CA ARG A 93 12.15 -4.57 8.94
C ARG A 93 11.98 -3.90 7.58
N ASN A 94 12.07 -4.69 6.52
CA ASN A 94 11.85 -4.22 5.14
C ASN A 94 10.36 -4.20 4.75
N SER A 95 9.50 -4.93 5.47
CA SER A 95 8.06 -5.01 5.21
C SER A 95 7.28 -5.41 6.46
N TYR A 96 6.00 -5.04 6.49
CA TYR A 96 5.08 -5.30 7.60
C TYR A 96 3.81 -5.97 7.08
N LEU A 97 3.95 -7.01 6.25
CA LEU A 97 2.82 -7.74 5.68
C LEU A 97 1.97 -8.39 6.78
N LEU A 98 0.65 -8.31 6.63
CA LEU A 98 -0.30 -8.78 7.63
C LEU A 98 -0.08 -10.26 8.02
N ASN A 99 0.22 -11.13 7.04
CA ASN A 99 0.48 -12.56 7.29
C ASN A 99 1.75 -12.79 8.14
N ASP A 100 2.80 -12.00 7.91
CA ASP A 100 4.04 -12.09 8.69
C ASP A 100 3.79 -11.65 10.13
N LEU A 101 2.98 -10.59 10.32
CA LEU A 101 2.61 -10.10 11.64
C LEU A 101 1.75 -11.10 12.41
N LEU A 102 0.82 -11.78 11.73
CA LEU A 102 0.03 -12.84 12.35
C LEU A 102 0.88 -14.00 12.85
N GLN A 103 1.84 -14.43 12.05
CA GLN A 103 2.75 -15.49 12.44
C GLN A 103 3.61 -15.09 13.64
N GLU A 104 4.13 -13.87 13.65
CA GLU A 104 5.04 -13.38 14.68
C GLU A 104 4.33 -13.06 16.00
N TYR A 105 3.20 -12.35 15.94
CA TYR A 105 2.54 -11.81 17.14
C TYR A 105 1.33 -12.58 17.62
N ALA A 106 0.75 -13.41 16.76
CA ALA A 106 -0.41 -14.24 17.10
C ALA A 106 -0.15 -15.76 16.99
N ASN A 107 1.04 -16.20 16.52
CA ASN A 107 1.37 -17.60 16.21
C ASN A 107 0.35 -18.26 15.26
N LEU A 108 -0.21 -17.48 14.34
CA LEU A 108 -1.18 -17.93 13.37
C LEU A 108 -0.63 -17.75 11.97
N SER A 109 -0.83 -18.74 11.10
CA SER A 109 -0.60 -18.58 9.66
C SER A 109 -1.93 -18.66 8.94
N VAL A 110 -2.27 -17.60 8.21
CA VAL A 110 -3.36 -17.68 7.23
C VAL A 110 -2.81 -18.45 6.04
N GLN A 111 -3.20 -19.69 5.87
CA GLN A 111 -2.90 -20.41 4.65
C GLN A 111 -3.59 -19.68 3.50
N ALA A 112 -2.79 -19.14 2.58
CA ALA A 112 -3.29 -18.67 1.29
C ALA A 112 -3.92 -19.88 0.59
N GLY A 113 -5.23 -19.91 0.54
CA GLY A 113 -5.95 -20.99 -0.11
C GLY A 113 -6.85 -21.81 0.83
N LEU A 114 -7.90 -21.19 1.37
CA LEU A 114 -9.10 -21.97 1.66
C LEU A 114 -9.70 -22.37 0.30
N GLY A 115 -9.13 -23.46 -0.25
CA GLY A 115 -9.77 -24.47 -1.05
C GLY A 115 -10.43 -24.05 -2.35
N ILE A 116 -9.66 -23.84 -3.42
CA ILE A 116 -10.10 -24.34 -4.74
C ILE A 116 -9.16 -25.50 -5.05
N PRO A 117 -9.67 -26.75 -5.26
CA PRO A 117 -8.84 -27.84 -5.78
C PRO A 117 -8.23 -27.42 -7.11
N GLU A 118 -6.95 -27.66 -7.32
CA GLU A 118 -6.29 -27.48 -8.61
C GLU A 118 -7.11 -28.22 -9.68
N GLY A 119 -7.69 -27.47 -10.63
CA GLY A 119 -8.39 -28.01 -11.79
C GLY A 119 -9.81 -27.53 -12.04
N GLN A 120 -10.43 -26.72 -11.20
CA GLN A 120 -11.72 -26.09 -11.50
C GLN A 120 -11.56 -24.63 -11.86
N LEU A 121 -11.66 -24.33 -13.17
CA LEU A 121 -11.87 -22.98 -13.70
C LEU A 121 -13.35 -22.61 -13.49
N ASP A 122 -13.65 -22.03 -12.34
CA ASP A 122 -14.94 -21.43 -12.05
C ASP A 122 -14.84 -19.93 -12.22
N LEU A 123 -15.44 -19.40 -13.28
CA LEU A 123 -15.42 -17.97 -13.62
C LEU A 123 -16.19 -17.09 -12.59
N ASP A 124 -17.08 -17.69 -11.81
CA ASP A 124 -17.81 -17.02 -10.72
C ASP A 124 -17.07 -17.02 -9.36
N SER A 125 -16.10 -17.91 -9.20
CA SER A 125 -15.39 -18.09 -7.90
C SER A 125 -14.33 -17.02 -7.60
N GLN A 126 -13.94 -16.19 -8.57
CA GLN A 126 -12.96 -15.11 -8.33
C GLN A 126 -13.54 -13.98 -7.44
N SER A 127 -14.84 -13.69 -7.54
CA SER A 127 -15.47 -12.69 -6.68
C SER A 127 -15.60 -13.20 -5.24
N ASP A 128 -16.02 -14.47 -5.07
CA ASP A 128 -16.21 -15.09 -3.75
C ASP A 128 -14.88 -15.30 -3.01
N SER A 129 -13.81 -15.65 -3.72
CA SER A 129 -12.48 -15.82 -3.13
C SER A 129 -11.91 -14.48 -2.63
N ASN A 130 -12.10 -13.38 -3.36
CA ASN A 130 -11.69 -12.05 -2.91
C ASN A 130 -12.49 -11.57 -1.69
N MET A 131 -13.79 -11.85 -1.63
CA MET A 131 -14.64 -11.51 -0.49
C MET A 131 -14.20 -12.23 0.78
N GLN A 132 -13.95 -13.54 0.69
CA GLN A 132 -13.44 -14.34 1.80
C GLN A 132 -12.06 -13.83 2.27
N GLN A 133 -11.18 -13.52 1.33
CA GLN A 133 -9.84 -13.02 1.63
C GLN A 133 -9.91 -11.75 2.50
N ILE A 134 -10.73 -10.77 2.12
CA ILE A 134 -10.82 -9.49 2.85
C ILE A 134 -11.49 -9.65 4.20
N ALA A 135 -12.49 -10.54 4.30
CA ALA A 135 -13.11 -10.86 5.59
C ALA A 135 -12.11 -11.54 6.55
N ILE A 136 -11.23 -12.40 6.02
CA ILE A 136 -10.12 -13.00 6.77
C ILE A 136 -9.10 -11.92 7.17
N GLU A 137 -8.77 -10.99 6.30
CA GLU A 137 -7.87 -9.87 6.64
C GLU A 137 -8.44 -9.03 7.78
N ALA A 138 -9.72 -8.67 7.73
CA ALA A 138 -10.37 -7.93 8.81
C ALA A 138 -10.37 -8.69 10.14
N ALA A 139 -10.61 -10.01 10.12
CA ALA A 139 -10.49 -10.87 11.30
C ALA A 139 -9.05 -10.91 11.83
N SER A 140 -8.09 -11.01 10.93
CA SER A 140 -6.65 -11.03 11.23
C SER A 140 -6.18 -9.75 11.91
N ILE A 141 -6.62 -8.60 11.39
CA ILE A 141 -6.37 -7.29 12.01
C ILE A 141 -6.95 -7.25 13.43
N ALA A 142 -8.18 -7.76 13.61
CA ALA A 142 -8.81 -7.80 14.92
C ALA A 142 -8.03 -8.66 15.93
N LEU A 143 -7.47 -9.79 15.49
CA LEU A 143 -6.62 -10.66 16.31
C LEU A 143 -5.31 -9.99 16.74
N LEU A 144 -4.70 -9.19 15.87
CA LEU A 144 -3.45 -8.49 16.15
C LEU A 144 -3.59 -7.33 17.13
N HIS A 145 -4.80 -6.79 17.31
CA HIS A 145 -5.02 -5.61 18.14
C HIS A 145 -4.48 -5.77 19.57
N LYS A 146 -4.84 -6.88 20.23
CA LYS A 146 -4.44 -7.11 21.62
C LYS A 146 -2.93 -7.36 21.77
N PRO A 147 -2.31 -8.32 21.05
CA PRO A 147 -0.89 -8.60 21.22
C PRO A 147 0.00 -7.40 20.87
N LEU A 148 -0.30 -6.66 19.80
CA LEU A 148 0.46 -5.45 19.44
C LEU A 148 0.25 -4.34 20.48
N GLY A 149 -0.97 -4.12 20.95
CA GLY A 149 -1.26 -3.13 21.99
C GLY A 149 -0.54 -3.41 23.31
N ASP A 150 -0.51 -4.67 23.75
CA ASP A 150 0.21 -5.09 24.95
C ASP A 150 1.72 -4.86 24.80
N LEU A 151 2.29 -5.10 23.60
CA LEU A 151 3.71 -4.85 23.32
C LEU A 151 4.04 -3.36 23.25
N ILE A 152 3.24 -2.55 22.54
CA ILE A 152 3.39 -1.08 22.47
C ILE A 152 3.43 -0.50 23.91
N LYS A 153 2.55 -0.96 24.77
CA LYS A 153 2.50 -0.55 26.17
C LYS A 153 3.75 -1.00 26.93
N LYS A 154 4.14 -2.26 26.78
CA LYS A 154 5.32 -2.82 27.46
C LYS A 154 6.61 -2.08 27.10
N GLU A 155 6.76 -1.69 25.83
CA GLU A 155 7.94 -0.97 25.32
C GLU A 155 7.84 0.56 25.57
N GLY A 156 6.74 1.05 26.21
CA GLY A 156 6.56 2.49 26.53
C GLY A 156 6.31 3.37 25.31
N LEU A 157 5.80 2.80 24.21
CA LEU A 157 5.58 3.49 22.93
C LEU A 157 4.15 4.06 22.79
N GLU A 158 3.31 3.96 23.84
CA GLU A 158 1.90 4.39 23.77
C GLU A 158 1.75 5.87 23.42
N GLN A 159 2.56 6.73 24.03
CA GLN A 159 2.48 8.17 23.75
C GLN A 159 2.85 8.47 22.30
N LEU A 160 3.96 7.93 21.82
CA LEU A 160 4.39 8.09 20.43
C LEU A 160 3.31 7.60 19.45
N ASN A 161 2.79 6.39 19.67
CA ASN A 161 1.76 5.82 18.84
C ASN A 161 0.49 6.68 18.81
N ASN A 162 -0.03 7.06 19.97
CA ASN A 162 -1.36 7.68 20.08
C ASN A 162 -1.36 9.19 19.79
N GLU A 163 -0.28 9.90 20.12
CA GLU A 163 -0.21 11.36 19.99
C GLU A 163 0.47 11.81 18.69
N ILE A 164 1.25 10.95 18.05
CA ILE A 164 2.00 11.30 16.83
C ILE A 164 1.60 10.39 15.67
N GLU A 165 1.85 9.10 15.74
CA GLU A 165 1.76 8.20 14.59
C GLU A 165 0.31 8.02 14.09
N LEU A 166 -0.64 7.75 14.98
CA LEU A 166 -2.04 7.58 14.57
C LEU A 166 -2.67 8.86 14.02
N PRO A 167 -2.50 10.06 14.63
CA PRO A 167 -2.96 11.31 14.04
C PRO A 167 -2.30 11.63 12.69
N LEU A 168 -1.03 11.28 12.52
CA LEU A 168 -0.27 11.52 11.30
C LEU A 168 -0.86 10.80 10.09
N ILE A 169 -1.52 9.65 10.28
CA ILE A 169 -2.21 8.92 9.21
C ILE A 169 -3.22 9.83 8.49
N ASN A 170 -4.06 10.54 9.25
CA ASN A 170 -5.05 11.45 8.68
C ASN A 170 -4.41 12.64 7.97
N VAL A 171 -3.40 13.26 8.58
CA VAL A 171 -2.67 14.38 7.99
C VAL A 171 -2.06 13.99 6.65
N LEU A 172 -1.36 12.84 6.59
CA LEU A 172 -0.75 12.36 5.35
C LEU A 172 -1.80 11.98 4.29
N ALA A 173 -2.92 11.39 4.71
CA ALA A 173 -4.01 11.07 3.79
C ALA A 173 -4.65 12.34 3.19
N GLU A 174 -4.87 13.38 3.99
CA GLU A 174 -5.36 14.68 3.53
C GLU A 174 -4.36 15.40 2.61
N MET A 175 -3.07 15.33 2.92
CA MET A 175 -2.01 15.87 2.05
C MET A 175 -1.98 15.16 0.69
N GLU A 176 -2.06 13.83 0.67
CA GLU A 176 -2.10 13.05 -0.56
C GLU A 176 -3.40 13.27 -1.35
N PHE A 177 -4.52 13.45 -0.67
CA PHE A 177 -5.79 13.77 -1.31
C PHE A 177 -5.81 15.16 -1.92
N SER A 178 -5.28 16.16 -1.21
CA SER A 178 -5.17 17.54 -1.72
C SER A 178 -4.19 17.65 -2.88
N GLY A 179 -3.13 16.83 -2.87
CA GLY A 179 -2.08 16.83 -3.87
C GLY A 179 -1.29 18.13 -3.92
N ILE A 180 -0.44 18.26 -4.94
CA ILE A 180 0.32 19.46 -5.26
C ILE A 180 0.11 19.82 -6.74
N GLN A 181 0.02 21.11 -7.01
CA GLN A 181 -0.06 21.58 -8.39
C GLN A 181 1.29 21.44 -9.08
N VAL A 182 1.28 20.88 -10.29
CA VAL A 182 2.48 20.68 -11.11
C VAL A 182 2.37 21.55 -12.37
N ASP A 183 3.46 22.27 -12.68
CA ASP A 183 3.60 23.01 -13.93
C ASP A 183 3.93 22.05 -15.07
N LEU A 184 2.88 21.58 -15.77
CA LEU A 184 3.04 20.64 -16.88
C LEU A 184 3.79 21.27 -18.07
N GLU A 185 3.56 22.55 -18.37
CA GLU A 185 4.25 23.24 -19.48
C GLU A 185 5.75 23.35 -19.20
N GLY A 186 6.11 23.71 -17.96
CA GLY A 186 7.50 23.76 -17.52
C GLY A 186 8.19 22.40 -17.59
N LEU A 187 7.48 21.32 -17.21
CA LEU A 187 7.98 19.95 -17.32
C LEU A 187 8.18 19.52 -18.78
N GLU A 188 7.27 19.84 -19.68
CA GLU A 188 7.40 19.54 -21.10
C GLU A 188 8.57 20.29 -21.74
N CYS A 189 8.73 21.58 -21.42
CA CYS A 189 9.88 22.37 -21.82
C CYS A 189 11.20 21.76 -21.32
N LEU A 190 11.25 21.36 -20.05
CA LEU A 190 12.42 20.72 -19.46
C LEU A 190 12.74 19.39 -20.14
N LYS A 191 11.71 18.56 -20.39
CA LYS A 191 11.83 17.29 -21.10
C LYS A 191 12.42 17.50 -22.50
N ALA A 192 11.86 18.41 -23.29
CA ALA A 192 12.33 18.70 -24.65
C ALA A 192 13.80 19.16 -24.64
N ARG A 193 14.19 20.01 -23.68
CA ARG A 193 15.57 20.43 -23.51
C ARG A 193 16.50 19.29 -23.19
N LEU A 194 16.14 18.42 -22.24
CA LEU A 194 16.93 17.26 -21.85
C LEU A 194 17.07 16.25 -23.00
N GLU A 195 15.99 15.97 -23.73
CA GLU A 195 16.02 15.09 -24.91
C GLU A 195 16.97 15.63 -26.00
N SER A 196 16.96 16.97 -26.23
CA SER A 196 17.88 17.61 -27.15
C SER A 196 19.34 17.43 -26.71
N GLU A 197 19.65 17.69 -25.44
CA GLU A 197 21.00 17.53 -24.89
C GLU A 197 21.47 16.07 -24.94
N VAL A 198 20.60 15.11 -24.58
CA VAL A 198 20.90 13.66 -24.70
C VAL A 198 21.17 13.28 -26.15
N SER A 199 20.37 13.79 -27.10
CA SER A 199 20.59 13.54 -28.53
C SER A 199 21.94 14.10 -29.02
N LYS A 200 22.29 15.33 -28.64
CA LYS A 200 23.60 15.94 -28.94
C LYS A 200 24.75 15.13 -28.35
N ALA A 201 24.63 14.74 -27.06
CA ALA A 201 25.64 13.91 -26.38
C ALA A 201 25.83 12.57 -27.07
N ARG A 202 24.72 11.88 -27.43
CA ARG A 202 24.74 10.60 -28.12
C ARG A 202 25.41 10.71 -29.48
N LYS A 203 25.06 11.73 -30.28
CA LYS A 203 25.72 12.00 -31.58
C LYS A 203 27.21 12.20 -31.42
N LYS A 204 27.63 12.97 -30.41
CA LYS A 204 29.05 13.21 -30.14
C LYS A 204 29.78 11.92 -29.75
N VAL A 205 29.15 11.08 -28.95
CA VAL A 205 29.71 9.75 -28.56
C VAL A 205 29.88 8.87 -29.80
N HIS A 206 28.87 8.77 -30.67
CA HIS A 206 28.94 7.98 -31.91
C HIS A 206 30.01 8.53 -32.86
N GLN A 207 30.14 9.85 -33.00
CA GLN A 207 31.20 10.48 -33.79
C GLN A 207 32.61 10.14 -33.27
N LEU A 208 32.80 10.18 -31.94
CA LEU A 208 34.08 9.85 -31.33
C LEU A 208 34.38 8.33 -31.40
N ALA A 209 33.37 7.50 -31.35
CA ALA A 209 33.49 6.04 -31.47
C ALA A 209 33.67 5.59 -32.94
N GLY A 210 33.36 6.44 -33.92
CA GLY A 210 33.39 6.09 -35.35
C GLY A 210 32.29 5.15 -35.77
N GLN A 211 31.34 4.77 -34.88
CA GLN A 211 30.25 3.83 -35.12
C GLN A 211 29.04 4.13 -34.25
N GLU A 212 27.88 3.69 -34.71
CA GLU A 212 26.65 3.69 -33.90
C GLU A 212 26.56 2.45 -33.03
N PHE A 213 26.17 2.63 -31.77
CA PHE A 213 25.95 1.56 -30.82
C PHE A 213 24.97 2.01 -29.73
N ASN A 214 24.42 1.07 -28.96
CA ASN A 214 23.57 1.42 -27.84
C ASN A 214 24.42 1.88 -26.64
N VAL A 215 24.47 3.21 -26.44
CA VAL A 215 25.24 3.85 -25.35
C VAL A 215 24.80 3.40 -23.94
N ASN A 216 23.54 2.95 -23.80
CA ASN A 216 23.03 2.43 -22.51
C ASN A 216 23.37 0.94 -22.29
N SER A 217 23.96 0.25 -23.29
CA SER A 217 24.43 -1.13 -23.13
C SER A 217 25.87 -1.14 -22.62
N THR A 218 26.04 -1.50 -21.34
CA THR A 218 27.37 -1.61 -20.72
C THR A 218 28.29 -2.55 -21.50
N LYS A 219 27.75 -3.63 -22.08
CA LYS A 219 28.50 -4.61 -22.88
C LYS A 219 29.03 -3.98 -24.18
N GLN A 220 28.17 -3.28 -24.94
CA GLN A 220 28.58 -2.61 -26.18
C GLN A 220 29.55 -1.46 -25.89
N LEU A 221 29.29 -0.68 -24.84
CA LEU A 221 30.19 0.40 -24.41
C LEU A 221 31.59 -0.15 -24.05
N GLN A 222 31.64 -1.27 -23.31
CA GLN A 222 32.90 -1.93 -22.98
C GLN A 222 33.65 -2.39 -24.23
N GLN A 223 32.97 -2.98 -25.20
CA GLN A 223 33.57 -3.41 -26.46
C GLN A 223 34.14 -2.21 -27.23
N VAL A 224 33.38 -1.14 -27.39
CA VAL A 224 33.83 0.08 -28.09
C VAL A 224 35.02 0.70 -27.40
N LEU A 225 35.00 0.85 -26.09
CA LEU A 225 36.08 1.52 -25.36
C LEU A 225 37.37 0.71 -25.35
N PHE A 226 37.31 -0.59 -25.00
CA PHE A 226 38.49 -1.39 -24.72
C PHE A 226 38.94 -2.25 -25.89
N THR A 227 38.04 -2.62 -26.82
CA THR A 227 38.41 -3.43 -27.97
C THR A 227 38.61 -2.54 -29.21
N ASP A 228 37.59 -1.76 -29.57
CA ASP A 228 37.64 -0.98 -30.83
C ASP A 228 38.53 0.23 -30.74
N LEU A 229 38.47 0.99 -29.62
CA LEU A 229 39.30 2.18 -29.38
C LEU A 229 40.60 1.87 -28.63
N SER A 230 40.78 0.61 -28.17
CA SER A 230 41.98 0.14 -27.46
C SER A 230 42.41 1.03 -26.29
N LEU A 231 41.43 1.59 -25.55
CA LEU A 231 41.72 2.42 -24.37
C LEU A 231 42.11 1.53 -23.18
N GLU A 232 43.13 1.95 -22.45
CA GLU A 232 43.55 1.23 -21.24
C GLU A 232 42.55 1.44 -20.09
N PRO A 233 42.08 0.34 -19.39
CA PRO A 233 41.20 0.48 -18.25
C PRO A 233 41.96 1.12 -17.08
N ARG A 234 41.53 2.34 -16.67
CA ARG A 234 42.07 2.99 -15.47
C ARG A 234 41.51 2.31 -14.22
N LYS A 235 42.37 1.65 -13.45
CA LYS A 235 42.02 1.23 -12.07
C LYS A 235 41.84 2.47 -11.21
N LYS A 236 40.70 2.52 -10.48
CA LYS A 236 40.49 3.46 -9.38
C LYS A 236 41.33 3.05 -8.18
#